data_193577a89f6f2560711e244c9f4c87bf
#
_entry.id   193577a89f6f2560711e244c9f4c87bf
#
_cell.length_a   1.000
_cell.length_b   1.000
_cell.length_c   1.000
_cell.angle_alpha   90.00
_cell.angle_beta   90.00
_cell.angle_gamma   90.00
#
_symmetry.space_group_name_H-M   'P 1'
#
loop_
_entity.id
_entity.type
_entity.pdbx_description
1 polymer ?
#
loop_
_entity_poly.entity_id
_entity_poly.type
_entity_poly.pdbx_seq_one_letter_code
_entity_poly.pdbx_strand_id
1 'polypeptide(L)'
;VSTLHKLCEVGTKVSKERGAAALFEVEDDGKRPKATADDSDDDGSGTGLSSGQQQKPPPHVMASYNWDHQDVILRVVASLQDRGYLVWVDTEQMKGATVDTMALAVEGSEVVLIGVSRAYKESSNCRMEAQYALQKKKPLVPLMMTEGYEADGWLGLLLGTSMWYGFYGETLSSVSVFESRMDALCREIGSRGRADAMAAA
;
A
#
# COMPACT_ATOMS: atom_id res chain seq x y z
N VAL A 1 31.34 3.32 -9.38
CA VAL A 1 30.67 2.89 -8.14
C VAL A 1 30.19 4.11 -7.33
N SER A 2 30.88 5.28 -7.46
CA SER A 2 30.58 6.47 -6.64
C SER A 2 29.40 7.33 -7.13
N THR A 3 28.98 7.22 -8.38
CA THR A 3 27.95 8.09 -8.97
C THR A 3 26.52 7.60 -8.72
N LEU A 4 26.32 6.29 -8.62
CA LEU A 4 25.02 5.69 -8.33
C LEU A 4 24.59 5.89 -6.87
N HIS A 5 25.57 5.95 -5.93
CA HIS A 5 25.29 6.22 -4.52
C HIS A 5 24.80 7.65 -4.27
N LYS A 6 25.34 8.63 -5.01
CA LYS A 6 24.92 10.03 -4.92
C LYS A 6 23.53 10.31 -5.49
N LEU A 7 23.11 9.57 -6.52
CA LEU A 7 21.77 9.71 -7.08
C LEU A 7 20.69 9.11 -6.15
N CYS A 8 21.04 8.08 -5.39
CA CYS A 8 20.15 7.50 -4.39
C CYS A 8 19.94 8.44 -3.19
N GLU A 9 21.00 9.14 -2.73
CA GLU A 9 20.90 10.11 -1.61
C GLU A 9 20.13 11.38 -1.99
N VAL A 10 20.26 11.85 -3.23
CA VAL A 10 19.50 13.02 -3.70
C VAL A 10 18.03 12.69 -3.91
N GLY A 11 17.71 11.50 -4.41
CA GLY A 11 16.34 11.02 -4.55
C GLY A 11 15.60 10.89 -3.21
N THR A 12 16.28 10.37 -2.18
CA THR A 12 15.71 10.22 -0.83
C THR A 12 15.49 11.57 -0.13
N LYS A 13 16.33 12.56 -0.36
CA LYS A 13 16.20 13.87 0.29
C LYS A 13 15.07 14.72 -0.29
N VAL A 14 14.89 14.69 -1.61
CA VAL A 14 13.81 15.41 -2.32
C VAL A 14 12.46 14.71 -2.10
N SER A 15 12.44 13.38 -2.02
CA SER A 15 11.24 12.61 -1.71
C SER A 15 10.75 12.84 -0.28
N LYS A 16 11.69 13.01 0.68
CA LYS A 16 11.34 13.23 2.09
C LYS A 16 10.69 14.59 2.36
N GLU A 17 11.00 15.61 1.56
CA GLU A 17 10.40 16.95 1.71
C GLU A 17 9.07 17.11 0.95
N ARG A 18 8.83 16.33 -0.14
CA ARG A 18 7.58 16.33 -0.90
C ARG A 18 6.63 15.18 -0.52
N GLY A 19 7.15 14.10 0.03
CA GLY A 19 6.40 12.88 0.37
C GLY A 19 5.55 12.99 1.64
N ALA A 20 5.79 13.99 2.49
CA ALA A 20 5.03 14.18 3.74
C ALA A 20 3.53 14.47 3.52
N ALA A 21 3.14 14.86 2.31
CA ALA A 21 1.72 15.14 1.98
C ALA A 21 0.99 13.94 1.33
N ALA A 22 1.69 12.88 0.94
CA ALA A 22 1.12 11.77 0.17
C ALA A 22 1.21 10.40 0.86
N LEU A 23 1.94 10.29 1.97
CA LEU A 23 1.95 9.11 2.83
C LEU A 23 0.91 9.31 3.92
N PHE A 24 -0.11 8.47 3.91
CA PHE A 24 -1.08 8.41 4.99
C PHE A 24 -0.57 7.39 6.02
N GLU A 25 -0.09 7.87 7.16
CA GLU A 25 0.20 7.05 8.34
C GLU A 25 -1.04 7.06 9.26
N VAL A 26 -1.51 5.89 9.62
CA VAL A 26 -2.51 5.73 10.67
C VAL A 26 -1.75 5.66 12.00
N GLU A 27 -1.77 6.73 12.77
CA GLU A 27 -1.26 6.71 14.14
C GLU A 27 -2.19 5.85 15.00
N ASP A 28 -1.63 4.78 15.56
CA ASP A 28 -2.29 3.92 16.55
C ASP A 28 -2.14 4.56 17.94
N ASP A 29 -3.20 5.22 18.42
CA ASP A 29 -3.28 5.67 19.80
C ASP A 29 -3.46 4.47 20.75
N GLY A 30 -2.36 3.75 20.98
CA GLY A 30 -2.26 2.63 21.87
C GLY A 30 -2.51 2.99 23.36
N LYS A 31 -3.75 3.31 23.72
CA LYS A 31 -4.18 3.46 25.10
C LYS A 31 -5.26 2.45 25.45
N ARG A 32 -4.81 1.26 25.82
CA ARG A 32 -5.66 0.23 26.42
C ARG A 32 -5.96 0.61 27.90
N PRO A 33 -7.21 0.80 28.33
CA PRO A 33 -7.52 0.92 29.75
C PRO A 33 -7.41 -0.44 30.44
N LYS A 34 -6.66 -0.50 31.54
CA LYS A 34 -6.68 -1.62 32.48
C LYS A 34 -8.06 -1.69 33.16
N ALA A 35 -8.71 -2.81 33.03
CA ALA A 35 -9.89 -3.12 33.82
C ALA A 35 -9.50 -3.31 35.31
N THR A 36 -9.96 -2.43 36.15
CA THR A 36 -10.12 -2.70 37.60
C THR A 36 -11.62 -2.68 37.89
N ALA A 37 -12.13 -3.81 38.32
CA ALA A 37 -13.47 -3.90 38.87
C ALA A 37 -13.50 -3.14 40.20
N ASP A 38 -14.46 -2.25 40.35
CA ASP A 38 -15.07 -1.95 41.66
C ASP A 38 -16.48 -1.39 41.45
N ASP A 39 -17.42 -1.96 42.18
CA ASP A 39 -18.83 -1.59 42.20
C ASP A 39 -19.03 -0.25 42.88
N SER A 40 -19.83 0.65 42.29
CA SER A 40 -20.71 1.58 43.07
C SER A 40 -21.66 2.28 42.09
N ASP A 41 -22.93 2.13 42.34
CA ASP A 41 -24.06 2.87 41.78
C ASP A 41 -23.89 4.38 41.97
N ASP A 42 -24.08 5.19 40.94
CA ASP A 42 -24.68 6.53 41.05
C ASP A 42 -25.32 6.98 39.75
N ASP A 43 -26.51 7.48 39.90
CA ASP A 43 -27.46 7.98 38.94
C ASP A 43 -27.07 9.41 38.51
N GLY A 44 -27.18 9.75 37.21
CA GLY A 44 -27.16 11.17 36.86
C GLY A 44 -26.66 11.58 35.49
N SER A 45 -27.61 11.78 34.58
CA SER A 45 -27.63 12.85 33.59
C SER A 45 -26.60 12.87 32.46
N GLY A 46 -27.11 12.70 31.25
CA GLY A 46 -26.41 12.72 29.98
C GLY A 46 -25.56 13.95 29.66
N THR A 47 -24.41 13.66 29.14
CA THR A 47 -23.75 14.52 28.16
C THR A 47 -23.18 13.62 27.08
N GLY A 48 -23.60 13.88 25.84
CA GLY A 48 -23.25 13.09 24.67
C GLY A 48 -21.74 12.94 24.51
N LEU A 49 -21.26 11.73 24.68
CA LEU A 49 -19.95 11.32 24.20
C LEU A 49 -20.03 11.35 22.66
N SER A 50 -19.46 12.40 22.10
CA SER A 50 -19.11 12.46 20.69
C SER A 50 -18.30 11.19 20.39
N SER A 51 -18.96 10.22 19.77
CA SER A 51 -18.29 9.08 19.15
C SER A 51 -17.27 9.66 18.15
N GLY A 52 -15.99 9.57 18.48
CA GLY A 52 -14.92 9.93 17.55
C GLY A 52 -15.16 9.15 16.25
N GLN A 53 -15.64 9.84 15.24
CA GLN A 53 -15.74 9.32 13.90
C GLN A 53 -14.29 9.05 13.48
N GLN A 54 -13.89 7.78 13.49
CA GLN A 54 -12.68 7.36 12.80
C GLN A 54 -12.84 7.80 11.35
N GLN A 55 -12.16 8.87 10.98
CA GLN A 55 -12.20 9.38 9.62
C GLN A 55 -11.67 8.28 8.72
N LYS A 56 -12.53 7.78 7.83
CA LYS A 56 -12.12 6.82 6.80
C LYS A 56 -10.95 7.43 6.03
N PRO A 57 -9.83 6.68 5.88
CA PRO A 57 -8.69 7.17 5.10
C PRO A 57 -9.13 7.58 3.69
N PRO A 58 -8.48 8.60 3.10
CA PRO A 58 -8.82 9.02 1.75
C PRO A 58 -8.64 7.86 0.77
N PRO A 59 -9.43 7.79 -0.30
CA PRO A 59 -9.26 6.78 -1.35
C PRO A 59 -7.82 6.77 -1.87
N HIS A 60 -7.18 5.60 -1.88
CA HIS A 60 -5.76 5.47 -2.23
C HIS A 60 -5.47 4.19 -3.01
N VAL A 61 -4.29 4.12 -3.56
CA VAL A 61 -3.68 2.89 -4.10
C VAL A 61 -2.95 2.20 -2.95
N MET A 62 -3.21 0.92 -2.72
CA MET A 62 -2.45 0.12 -1.75
C MET A 62 -1.40 -0.71 -2.47
N ALA A 63 -0.17 -0.76 -1.96
CA ALA A 63 0.87 -1.67 -2.43
C ALA A 63 1.11 -2.78 -1.42
N SER A 64 0.74 -4.01 -1.80
CA SER A 64 1.00 -5.25 -1.04
C SER A 64 2.18 -5.98 -1.67
N TYR A 65 3.25 -6.22 -0.91
CA TYR A 65 4.49 -6.80 -1.43
C TYR A 65 5.28 -7.55 -0.35
N ASN A 66 6.17 -8.43 -0.78
CA ASN A 66 7.16 -9.03 0.11
C ASN A 66 8.42 -8.14 0.17
N TRP A 67 9.01 -8.01 1.34
CA TRP A 67 10.17 -7.15 1.65
C TRP A 67 11.41 -7.39 0.77
N ASP A 68 11.55 -8.58 0.20
CA ASP A 68 12.64 -8.89 -0.75
C ASP A 68 12.62 -7.99 -2.00
N HIS A 69 11.48 -7.33 -2.27
CA HIS A 69 11.29 -6.44 -3.42
C HIS A 69 10.95 -5.00 -3.01
N GLN A 70 11.29 -4.61 -1.77
CA GLN A 70 10.94 -3.29 -1.22
C GLN A 70 11.50 -2.13 -2.05
N ASP A 71 12.75 -2.18 -2.44
CA ASP A 71 13.42 -1.14 -3.22
C ASP A 71 12.75 -0.91 -4.59
N VAL A 72 12.33 -1.97 -5.26
CA VAL A 72 11.58 -1.89 -6.53
C VAL A 72 10.20 -1.29 -6.29
N ILE A 73 9.48 -1.76 -5.29
CA ILE A 73 8.14 -1.26 -4.97
C ILE A 73 8.19 0.21 -4.54
N LEU A 74 9.15 0.62 -3.71
CA LEU A 74 9.29 2.02 -3.32
C LEU A 74 9.62 2.94 -4.51
N ARG A 75 10.37 2.46 -5.50
CA ARG A 75 10.58 3.20 -6.76
C ARG A 75 9.28 3.36 -7.56
N VAL A 76 8.45 2.32 -7.64
CA VAL A 76 7.12 2.37 -8.28
C VAL A 76 6.21 3.33 -7.52
N VAL A 77 6.18 3.24 -6.20
CA VAL A 77 5.38 4.12 -5.31
C VAL A 77 5.77 5.59 -5.51
N ALA A 78 7.08 5.91 -5.46
CA ALA A 78 7.55 7.27 -5.70
C ALA A 78 7.10 7.81 -7.06
N SER A 79 7.20 6.98 -8.11
CA SER A 79 6.75 7.36 -9.45
C SER A 79 5.22 7.55 -9.55
N LEU A 80 4.42 6.78 -8.80
CA LEU A 80 2.96 6.99 -8.71
C LEU A 80 2.64 8.29 -7.96
N GLN A 81 3.32 8.56 -6.85
CA GLN A 81 3.14 9.79 -6.06
C GLN A 81 3.50 11.03 -6.88
N ASP A 82 4.59 11.00 -7.64
CA ASP A 82 4.97 12.08 -8.57
C ASP A 82 3.90 12.35 -9.65
N ARG A 83 3.10 11.34 -9.96
CA ARG A 83 1.96 11.41 -10.90
C ARG A 83 0.62 11.75 -10.22
N GLY A 84 0.65 12.08 -8.92
CA GLY A 84 -0.51 12.56 -8.16
C GLY A 84 -1.39 11.47 -7.55
N TYR A 85 -0.90 10.23 -7.44
CA TYR A 85 -1.60 9.17 -6.72
C TYR A 85 -1.30 9.22 -5.22
N LEU A 86 -2.31 9.00 -4.39
CA LEU A 86 -2.14 8.69 -2.97
C LEU A 86 -1.83 7.20 -2.87
N VAL A 87 -0.69 6.87 -2.29
CA VAL A 87 -0.26 5.46 -2.20
C VAL A 87 0.01 5.11 -0.75
N TRP A 88 -0.67 4.07 -0.27
CA TRP A 88 -0.38 3.44 1.00
C TRP A 88 0.59 2.28 0.78
N VAL A 89 1.64 2.23 1.57
CA VAL A 89 2.66 1.18 1.56
C VAL A 89 3.19 0.96 2.97
N ASP A 90 3.27 -0.31 3.38
CA ASP A 90 3.93 -0.64 4.65
C ASP A 90 5.46 -0.58 4.46
N THR A 91 6.10 0.40 5.08
CA THR A 91 7.56 0.61 5.03
C THR A 91 8.27 0.17 6.30
N GLU A 92 7.53 -0.17 7.36
CA GLU A 92 8.10 -0.52 8.66
C GLU A 92 7.95 -2.01 8.97
N GLN A 93 9.08 -2.69 9.18
CA GLN A 93 9.07 -4.05 9.69
C GLN A 93 8.40 -4.11 11.06
N MET A 94 7.12 -4.46 11.09
CA MET A 94 6.42 -5.03 12.25
C MET A 94 6.56 -4.30 13.59
N LYS A 95 6.79 -3.00 13.65
CA LYS A 95 6.77 -2.27 14.93
C LYS A 95 5.43 -1.60 15.25
N GLY A 96 4.42 -1.72 14.39
CA GLY A 96 3.14 -1.08 14.63
C GLY A 96 1.98 -1.41 13.68
N ALA A 97 2.22 -2.05 12.53
CA ALA A 97 1.11 -2.42 11.66
C ALA A 97 0.32 -3.58 12.27
N THR A 98 -0.75 -3.26 12.97
CA THR A 98 -1.68 -4.27 13.47
C THR A 98 -2.52 -4.82 12.32
N VAL A 99 -3.12 -5.99 12.50
CA VAL A 99 -4.09 -6.55 11.54
C VAL A 99 -5.18 -5.52 11.22
N ASP A 100 -5.55 -4.69 12.20
CA ASP A 100 -6.55 -3.63 12.04
C ASP A 100 -6.08 -2.53 11.09
N THR A 101 -4.82 -2.09 11.20
CA THR A 101 -4.23 -1.10 10.27
C THR A 101 -4.19 -1.63 8.84
N MET A 102 -3.80 -2.89 8.65
CA MET A 102 -3.80 -3.55 7.34
C MET A 102 -5.22 -3.67 6.78
N ALA A 103 -6.19 -4.00 7.64
CA ALA A 103 -7.60 -4.07 7.23
C ALA A 103 -8.11 -2.70 6.76
N LEU A 104 -7.83 -1.62 7.51
CA LEU A 104 -8.19 -0.26 7.14
C LEU A 104 -7.54 0.19 5.82
N ALA A 105 -6.27 -0.17 5.60
CA ALA A 105 -5.57 0.13 4.35
C ALA A 105 -6.23 -0.56 3.14
N VAL A 106 -6.57 -1.84 3.26
CA VAL A 106 -7.32 -2.55 2.22
C VAL A 106 -8.70 -1.94 2.03
N GLU A 107 -9.44 -1.66 3.10
CA GLU A 107 -10.79 -1.11 3.01
C GLU A 107 -10.83 0.28 2.39
N GLY A 108 -9.87 1.12 2.71
CA GLY A 108 -9.72 2.46 2.15
C GLY A 108 -9.20 2.48 0.71
N SER A 109 -8.55 1.42 0.24
CA SER A 109 -7.99 1.39 -1.11
C SER A 109 -9.07 1.35 -2.19
N GLU A 110 -8.80 1.95 -3.34
CA GLU A 110 -9.59 1.82 -4.57
C GLU A 110 -9.01 0.76 -5.51
N VAL A 111 -7.72 0.47 -5.38
CA VAL A 111 -7.00 -0.57 -6.12
C VAL A 111 -5.83 -1.07 -5.28
N VAL A 112 -5.53 -2.36 -5.37
CA VAL A 112 -4.39 -2.98 -4.68
C VAL A 112 -3.40 -3.50 -5.70
N LEU A 113 -2.16 -3.00 -5.63
CA LEU A 113 -1.02 -3.50 -6.39
C LEU A 113 -0.44 -4.69 -5.65
N ILE A 114 -0.18 -5.79 -6.35
CA ILE A 114 0.39 -7.02 -5.77
C ILE A 114 1.77 -7.26 -6.34
N GLY A 115 2.80 -7.21 -5.51
CA GLY A 115 4.19 -7.52 -5.89
C GLY A 115 4.42 -9.03 -6.04
N VAL A 116 4.09 -9.57 -7.20
CA VAL A 116 4.06 -11.02 -7.49
C VAL A 116 5.46 -11.60 -7.56
N SER A 117 5.75 -12.53 -6.64
CA SER A 117 7.00 -13.30 -6.57
C SER A 117 6.79 -14.59 -5.78
N ARG A 118 7.81 -15.45 -5.76
CA ARG A 118 7.81 -16.64 -4.90
C ARG A 118 7.73 -16.24 -3.43
N ALA A 119 8.52 -15.25 -3.00
CA ALA A 119 8.53 -14.77 -1.63
C ALA A 119 7.15 -14.19 -1.21
N TYR A 120 6.46 -13.50 -2.12
CA TYR A 120 5.08 -13.05 -1.90
C TYR A 120 4.14 -14.24 -1.66
N LYS A 121 4.22 -15.27 -2.51
CA LYS A 121 3.39 -16.47 -2.39
C LYS A 121 3.60 -17.21 -1.07
N GLU A 122 4.84 -17.26 -0.58
CA GLU A 122 5.22 -17.96 0.64
C GLU A 122 4.94 -17.16 1.92
N SER A 123 4.72 -15.85 1.81
CA SER A 123 4.39 -14.95 2.92
C SER A 123 2.94 -15.10 3.38
N SER A 124 2.75 -15.44 4.65
CA SER A 124 1.41 -15.51 5.27
C SER A 124 0.71 -14.16 5.32
N ASN A 125 1.46 -13.08 5.58
CA ASN A 125 0.92 -11.72 5.65
C ASN A 125 0.45 -11.26 4.27
N CYS A 126 1.30 -11.39 3.23
CA CYS A 126 0.93 -11.05 1.86
C CYS A 126 -0.30 -11.84 1.37
N ARG A 127 -0.37 -13.13 1.75
CA ARG A 127 -1.53 -13.96 1.43
C ARG A 127 -2.80 -13.45 2.11
N MET A 128 -2.71 -13.05 3.38
CA MET A 128 -3.85 -12.52 4.13
C MET A 128 -4.34 -11.20 3.53
N GLU A 129 -3.45 -10.28 3.18
CA GLU A 129 -3.77 -9.02 2.51
C GLU A 129 -4.46 -9.25 1.18
N ALA A 130 -3.90 -10.11 0.32
CA ALA A 130 -4.46 -10.42 -0.99
C ALA A 130 -5.84 -11.07 -0.91
N GLN A 131 -6.02 -12.01 0.03
CA GLN A 131 -7.31 -12.66 0.27
C GLN A 131 -8.35 -11.67 0.80
N TYR A 132 -7.95 -10.78 1.71
CA TYR A 132 -8.85 -9.76 2.23
C TYR A 132 -9.24 -8.74 1.16
N ALA A 133 -8.29 -8.31 0.33
CA ALA A 133 -8.58 -7.45 -0.81
C ALA A 133 -9.59 -8.09 -1.78
N LEU A 134 -9.45 -9.39 -2.07
CA LEU A 134 -10.41 -10.14 -2.88
C LEU A 134 -11.79 -10.20 -2.21
N GLN A 135 -11.86 -10.49 -0.90
CA GLN A 135 -13.10 -10.50 -0.12
C GLN A 135 -13.80 -9.14 -0.17
N LYS A 136 -13.04 -8.06 -0.09
CA LYS A 136 -13.56 -6.69 -0.19
C LYS A 136 -13.81 -6.26 -1.65
N LYS A 137 -13.65 -7.16 -2.62
CA LYS A 137 -13.87 -6.94 -4.06
C LYS A 137 -13.02 -5.78 -4.61
N LYS A 138 -11.81 -5.62 -4.08
CA LYS A 138 -10.88 -4.61 -4.57
C LYS A 138 -10.29 -5.07 -5.91
N PRO A 139 -10.17 -4.18 -6.91
CA PRO A 139 -9.40 -4.47 -8.12
C PRO A 139 -7.95 -4.78 -7.75
N LEU A 140 -7.42 -5.88 -8.27
CA LEU A 140 -6.03 -6.32 -8.05
C LEU A 140 -5.24 -6.10 -9.33
N VAL A 141 -4.08 -5.43 -9.22
CA VAL A 141 -3.16 -5.20 -10.34
C VAL A 141 -1.82 -5.87 -10.04
N PRO A 142 -1.48 -6.96 -10.77
CA PRO A 142 -0.26 -7.70 -10.52
C PRO A 142 0.98 -6.96 -11.08
N LEU A 143 1.99 -6.80 -10.22
CA LEU A 143 3.33 -6.34 -10.57
C LEU A 143 4.28 -7.53 -10.49
N MET A 144 4.75 -8.03 -11.62
CA MET A 144 5.70 -9.15 -11.63
C MET A 144 7.09 -8.67 -11.23
N MET A 145 7.60 -9.20 -10.12
CA MET A 145 8.89 -8.80 -9.55
C MET A 145 10.06 -9.66 -10.06
N THR A 146 9.78 -10.83 -10.64
CA THR A 146 10.79 -11.79 -11.06
C THR A 146 10.49 -12.25 -12.48
N GLU A 147 11.52 -12.22 -13.34
CA GLU A 147 11.42 -12.72 -14.70
C GLU A 147 11.15 -14.23 -14.72
N GLY A 148 10.24 -14.66 -15.60
CA GLY A 148 9.90 -16.07 -15.76
C GLY A 148 9.20 -16.72 -14.58
N TYR A 149 8.80 -15.96 -13.55
CA TYR A 149 8.02 -16.52 -12.45
C TYR A 149 6.57 -16.74 -12.88
N GLU A 150 6.13 -17.98 -12.79
CA GLU A 150 4.74 -18.37 -13.01
C GLU A 150 4.05 -18.59 -11.66
N ALA A 151 3.02 -17.79 -11.40
CA ALA A 151 2.25 -17.92 -10.16
C ALA A 151 1.40 -19.19 -10.21
N ASP A 152 1.52 -19.99 -9.17
CA ASP A 152 0.77 -21.25 -8.99
C ASP A 152 0.02 -21.28 -7.65
N GLY A 153 -0.75 -22.34 -7.43
CA GLY A 153 -1.53 -22.53 -6.22
C GLY A 153 -2.49 -21.36 -5.96
N TRP A 154 -2.56 -20.91 -4.71
CA TRP A 154 -3.49 -19.85 -4.31
C TRP A 154 -3.25 -18.52 -5.04
N LEU A 155 -1.97 -18.19 -5.32
CA LEU A 155 -1.63 -16.95 -6.00
C LEU A 155 -2.01 -17.01 -7.48
N GLY A 156 -1.75 -18.14 -8.16
CA GLY A 156 -2.18 -18.35 -9.53
C GLY A 156 -3.70 -18.30 -9.67
N LEU A 157 -4.44 -18.90 -8.73
CA LEU A 157 -5.89 -18.82 -8.69
C LEU A 157 -6.41 -17.39 -8.48
N LEU A 158 -5.78 -16.64 -7.59
CA LEU A 158 -6.13 -15.24 -7.30
C LEU A 158 -5.93 -14.34 -8.53
N LEU A 159 -4.80 -14.48 -9.20
CA LEU A 159 -4.45 -13.64 -10.35
C LEU A 159 -5.24 -14.01 -11.61
N GLY A 160 -5.56 -15.29 -11.77
CA GLY A 160 -6.35 -15.78 -12.92
C GLY A 160 -5.76 -15.34 -14.26
N THR A 161 -6.55 -14.63 -15.04
CA THR A 161 -6.18 -14.10 -16.36
C THR A 161 -5.87 -12.60 -16.33
N SER A 162 -5.60 -12.02 -15.15
CA SER A 162 -5.32 -10.59 -15.01
C SER A 162 -4.07 -10.18 -15.80
N MET A 163 -4.15 -9.02 -16.45
CA MET A 163 -2.96 -8.39 -17.04
C MET A 163 -1.96 -8.06 -15.93
N TRP A 164 -0.68 -8.26 -16.21
CA TRP A 164 0.39 -7.98 -15.27
C TRP A 164 1.45 -7.03 -15.87
N TYR A 165 2.20 -6.37 -14.99
CA TYR A 165 3.21 -5.39 -15.33
C TYR A 165 4.56 -5.85 -14.78
N GLY A 166 5.57 -6.09 -15.66
CA GLY A 166 6.89 -6.55 -15.24
C GLY A 166 7.77 -5.42 -14.73
N PHE A 167 8.29 -5.57 -13.52
CA PHE A 167 9.27 -4.67 -12.89
C PHE A 167 10.54 -5.45 -12.55
N TYR A 168 11.21 -5.97 -13.58
CA TYR A 168 12.45 -6.73 -13.51
C TYR A 168 13.33 -6.45 -14.74
N GLY A 169 14.57 -6.91 -14.72
CA GLY A 169 15.48 -6.87 -15.87
C GLY A 169 15.62 -5.47 -16.46
N GLU A 170 15.36 -5.34 -17.78
CA GLU A 170 15.51 -4.09 -18.53
C GLU A 170 14.60 -2.97 -17.99
N THR A 171 13.40 -3.31 -17.48
CA THR A 171 12.50 -2.32 -16.88
C THR A 171 13.15 -1.58 -15.72
N LEU A 172 14.00 -2.23 -14.95
CA LEU A 172 14.69 -1.59 -13.83
C LEU A 172 15.99 -0.88 -14.23
N SER A 173 16.66 -1.33 -15.29
CA SER A 173 17.95 -0.81 -15.75
C SER A 173 17.84 0.37 -16.74
N SER A 174 16.71 0.48 -17.44
CA SER A 174 16.45 1.55 -18.42
C SER A 174 15.37 2.51 -17.91
N VAL A 175 15.70 3.80 -17.83
CA VAL A 175 14.75 4.85 -17.42
C VAL A 175 13.55 4.92 -18.38
N SER A 176 13.80 4.89 -19.69
CA SER A 176 12.72 4.99 -20.69
C SER A 176 11.77 3.80 -20.67
N VAL A 177 12.30 2.58 -20.43
CA VAL A 177 11.48 1.37 -20.31
C VAL A 177 10.68 1.41 -19.02
N PHE A 178 11.28 1.86 -17.92
CA PHE A 178 10.58 2.05 -16.64
C PHE A 178 9.43 3.05 -16.79
N GLU A 179 9.67 4.23 -17.36
CA GLU A 179 8.62 5.24 -17.56
C GLU A 179 7.49 4.73 -18.45
N SER A 180 7.81 4.04 -19.54
CA SER A 180 6.80 3.41 -20.41
C SER A 180 5.96 2.37 -19.65
N ARG A 181 6.59 1.59 -18.76
CA ARG A 181 5.89 0.61 -17.90
C ARG A 181 5.00 1.31 -16.89
N MET A 182 5.48 2.40 -16.27
CA MET A 182 4.70 3.23 -15.37
C MET A 182 3.49 3.87 -16.06
N ASP A 183 3.64 4.35 -17.28
CA ASP A 183 2.52 4.90 -18.06
C ASP A 183 1.45 3.84 -18.35
N ALA A 184 1.86 2.61 -18.64
CA ALA A 184 0.94 1.50 -18.82
C ALA A 184 0.21 1.16 -17.51
N LEU A 185 0.92 1.12 -16.38
CA LEU A 185 0.35 0.92 -15.05
C LEU A 185 -0.63 2.03 -14.68
N CYS A 186 -0.29 3.29 -14.92
CA CYS A 186 -1.18 4.42 -14.64
C CYS A 186 -2.46 4.39 -15.49
N ARG A 187 -2.40 3.92 -16.73
CA ARG A 187 -3.61 3.71 -17.55
C ARG A 187 -4.51 2.64 -16.96
N GLU A 188 -3.95 1.56 -16.40
CA GLU A 188 -4.73 0.53 -15.71
C GLU A 188 -5.36 1.06 -14.42
N ILE A 189 -4.59 1.76 -13.61
CA ILE A 189 -5.10 2.36 -12.36
C ILE A 189 -6.18 3.42 -12.66
N GLY A 190 -6.00 4.22 -13.70
CA GLY A 190 -6.91 5.30 -14.08
C GLY A 190 -6.96 6.41 -13.03
N SER A 191 -8.16 6.85 -12.67
CA SER A 191 -8.38 7.90 -11.64
C SER A 191 -8.40 7.36 -10.21
N ARG A 192 -8.36 6.05 -10.02
CA ARG A 192 -8.43 5.41 -8.69
C ARG A 192 -7.26 5.83 -7.82
N GLY A 193 -7.54 6.36 -6.64
CA GLY A 193 -6.53 6.82 -5.69
C GLY A 193 -5.78 8.09 -6.10
N ARG A 194 -6.28 8.88 -7.04
CA ARG A 194 -5.71 10.18 -7.39
C ARG A 194 -6.18 11.28 -6.43
N ALA A 195 -5.24 12.13 -6.02
CA ALA A 195 -5.54 13.26 -5.12
C ALA A 195 -6.49 14.29 -5.75
N ASP A 196 -6.37 14.54 -7.06
CA ASP A 196 -7.20 15.48 -7.81
C ASP A 196 -8.63 14.96 -8.07
N ALA A 197 -8.82 13.65 -8.14
CA ALA A 197 -10.15 13.05 -8.29
C ALA A 197 -11.04 13.30 -7.07
N MET A 198 -10.45 13.51 -5.89
CA MET A 198 -11.19 13.83 -4.65
C MET A 198 -11.70 15.27 -4.60
N ALA A 199 -11.06 16.18 -5.33
CA ALA A 199 -11.46 17.59 -5.36
C ALA A 199 -12.68 17.84 -6.28
N ALA A 200 -13.03 16.85 -7.10
CA ALA A 200 -14.10 16.94 -8.11
C ALA A 200 -15.41 16.23 -7.70
N ALA A 201 -15.43 15.54 -6.54
CA ALA A 201 -16.58 14.80 -6.00
C ALA A 201 -17.24 15.54 -4.82
#